data_3a91997ea837a7f5993d180cda0e79a4
#
_entry.id   3a91997ea837a7f5993d180cda0e79a4
#
_cell.length_a   1.000
_cell.length_b   1.000
_cell.length_c   1.000
_cell.angle_alpha   90.00
_cell.angle_beta   90.00
_cell.angle_gamma   90.00
#
_symmetry.space_group_name_H-M   'P 1'
#
loop_
_entity.id
_entity.type
_entity.pdbx_description
1 polymer ?
#
loop_
_entity_poly.entity_id
_entity_poly.type
_entity_poly.pdbx_seq_one_letter_code
_entity_poly.pdbx_strand_id
1 'polypeptide(L)'
;MLVSLSWLNDLVQVDDSVDDLAERLSMAGFEVENVDDLSARSKGVVVGHVLTRDKHPNADKLSVCSVDIGAKEPVQIVCGAANVRAGIHVPVATVGAVLPAVDLTIKAGELRGVASNGMICSLSELGLTAESSGIAILEDSTKEIPAVGTPVAALFGLDDAV
;
A
#
# COMPACT_ATOMS: atom_id res chain seq x y z
N MET A 1 18.32 -6.77 17.89
CA MET A 1 18.11 -7.83 16.87
C MET A 1 16.66 -7.73 16.43
N LEU A 2 16.39 -7.72 15.13
CA LEU A 2 15.02 -7.73 14.61
C LEU A 2 14.63 -9.17 14.29
N VAL A 3 13.41 -9.55 14.67
CA VAL A 3 12.84 -10.88 14.42
C VAL A 3 11.45 -10.71 13.86
N SER A 4 11.23 -11.21 12.64
CA SER A 4 9.91 -11.22 12.00
C SER A 4 9.02 -12.27 12.66
N LEU A 5 7.78 -11.93 12.96
CA LEU A 5 6.82 -12.84 13.56
C LEU A 5 6.44 -13.97 12.59
N SER A 6 6.32 -13.68 11.31
CA SER A 6 6.05 -14.70 10.27
C SER A 6 7.21 -15.71 10.20
N TRP A 7 8.45 -15.23 10.22
CA TRP A 7 9.61 -16.10 10.26
C TRP A 7 9.71 -16.95 11.55
N LEU A 8 9.33 -16.35 12.68
CA LEU A 8 9.27 -17.09 13.94
C LEU A 8 8.24 -18.23 13.88
N ASN A 9 7.08 -17.98 13.25
CA ASN A 9 6.03 -18.99 13.06
C ASN A 9 6.44 -20.16 12.15
N ASP A 10 7.43 -19.97 11.28
CA ASP A 10 8.03 -21.09 10.50
C ASP A 10 8.82 -22.07 11.38
N LEU A 11 9.29 -21.60 12.52
CA LEU A 11 10.13 -22.38 13.44
C LEU A 11 9.34 -22.93 14.62
N VAL A 12 8.37 -22.17 15.13
CA VAL A 12 7.56 -22.52 16.28
C VAL A 12 6.18 -21.87 16.17
N GLN A 13 5.14 -22.62 16.48
CA GLN A 13 3.77 -22.07 16.49
C GLN A 13 3.63 -21.02 17.60
N VAL A 14 3.27 -19.80 17.20
CA VAL A 14 3.01 -18.66 18.08
C VAL A 14 1.54 -18.29 17.90
N ASP A 15 0.75 -18.56 18.94
CA ASP A 15 -0.70 -18.26 18.95
C ASP A 15 -1.03 -16.96 19.70
N ASP A 16 -0.03 -16.36 20.35
CA ASP A 16 -0.16 -15.12 21.10
C ASP A 16 -0.29 -13.91 20.16
N SER A 17 -0.94 -12.85 20.62
CA SER A 17 -0.83 -11.55 19.95
C SER A 17 0.61 -11.03 20.04
N VAL A 18 0.96 -10.08 19.16
CA VAL A 18 2.31 -9.49 19.15
C VAL A 18 2.65 -8.85 20.49
N ASP A 19 1.69 -8.15 21.09
CA ASP A 19 1.85 -7.48 22.40
C ASP A 19 2.03 -8.50 23.54
N ASP A 20 1.23 -9.57 23.56
CA ASP A 20 1.34 -10.63 24.57
C ASP A 20 2.67 -11.38 24.45
N LEU A 21 3.13 -11.62 23.21
CA LEU A 21 4.42 -12.23 22.95
C LEU A 21 5.57 -11.34 23.44
N ALA A 22 5.52 -10.04 23.16
CA ALA A 22 6.51 -9.08 23.61
C ALA A 22 6.59 -9.02 25.15
N GLU A 23 5.43 -9.02 25.82
CA GLU A 23 5.36 -9.06 27.28
C GLU A 23 5.96 -10.36 27.84
N ARG A 24 5.58 -11.51 27.28
CA ARG A 24 6.11 -12.82 27.71
C ARG A 24 7.62 -12.94 27.52
N LEU A 25 8.15 -12.46 26.40
CA LEU A 25 9.59 -12.43 26.16
C LEU A 25 10.30 -11.55 27.17
N SER A 26 9.78 -10.37 27.44
CA SER A 26 10.36 -9.45 28.43
C SER A 26 10.34 -10.04 29.84
N MET A 27 9.25 -10.71 30.22
CA MET A 27 9.12 -11.41 31.51
C MET A 27 10.09 -12.60 31.61
N ALA A 28 10.44 -13.24 30.49
CA ALA A 28 11.42 -14.32 30.42
C ALA A 28 12.89 -13.83 30.40
N GLY A 29 13.10 -12.51 30.42
CA GLY A 29 14.44 -11.90 30.43
C GLY A 29 14.99 -11.51 29.06
N PHE A 30 14.15 -11.60 28.01
CA PHE A 30 14.48 -11.10 26.67
C PHE A 30 13.76 -9.76 26.49
N GLU A 31 14.44 -8.67 26.79
CA GLU A 31 13.87 -7.34 26.67
C GLU A 31 13.48 -7.03 25.23
N VAL A 32 12.19 -6.74 25.03
CA VAL A 32 11.66 -6.25 23.75
C VAL A 32 11.64 -4.72 23.82
N GLU A 33 12.52 -4.09 23.05
CA GLU A 33 12.66 -2.63 23.02
C GLU A 33 11.58 -1.95 22.20
N ASN A 34 11.15 -2.58 21.11
CA ASN A 34 10.16 -2.03 20.19
C ASN A 34 9.46 -3.15 19.41
N VAL A 35 8.26 -2.85 18.95
CA VAL A 35 7.48 -3.65 18.00
C VAL A 35 7.09 -2.73 16.83
N ASP A 36 7.44 -3.12 15.60
CA ASP A 36 7.05 -2.42 14.38
C ASP A 36 5.98 -3.25 13.65
N ASP A 37 4.73 -2.81 13.71
CA ASP A 37 3.63 -3.37 12.92
C ASP A 37 3.72 -2.82 11.49
N LEU A 38 4.24 -3.66 10.60
CA LEU A 38 4.45 -3.29 9.19
C LEU A 38 3.13 -3.03 8.45
N SER A 39 2.01 -3.60 8.93
CA SER A 39 0.69 -3.42 8.30
C SER A 39 0.22 -1.96 8.33
N ALA A 40 0.69 -1.18 9.28
CA ALA A 40 0.39 0.25 9.38
C ALA A 40 0.86 1.04 8.14
N ARG A 41 1.89 0.54 7.42
CA ARG A 41 2.45 1.20 6.22
C ARG A 41 1.54 1.14 5.01
N SER A 42 0.63 0.16 4.95
CA SER A 42 -0.27 -0.07 3.81
C SER A 42 -1.74 -0.14 4.18
N LYS A 43 -2.11 0.35 5.36
CA LYS A 43 -3.49 0.35 5.83
C LYS A 43 -4.39 1.18 4.90
N GLY A 44 -5.40 0.52 4.31
CA GLY A 44 -6.30 1.14 3.33
C GLY A 44 -5.73 1.19 1.91
N VAL A 45 -4.62 0.51 1.64
CA VAL A 45 -4.07 0.35 0.30
C VAL A 45 -4.47 -1.02 -0.26
N VAL A 46 -5.08 -1.01 -1.44
CA VAL A 46 -5.62 -2.20 -2.09
C VAL A 46 -5.07 -2.37 -3.51
N VAL A 47 -5.20 -3.57 -4.05
CA VAL A 47 -4.91 -3.83 -5.47
C VAL A 47 -5.97 -3.14 -6.33
N GLY A 48 -5.55 -2.28 -7.23
CA GLY A 48 -6.41 -1.64 -8.23
C GLY A 48 -5.99 -2.03 -9.64
N HIS A 49 -6.96 -2.02 -10.56
CA HIS A 49 -6.73 -2.23 -11.99
C HIS A 49 -7.07 -0.95 -12.74
N VAL A 50 -6.11 -0.39 -13.45
CA VAL A 50 -6.30 0.83 -14.25
C VAL A 50 -7.07 0.46 -15.52
N LEU A 51 -8.33 0.86 -15.59
CA LEU A 51 -9.21 0.59 -16.73
C LEU A 51 -8.92 1.54 -17.90
N THR A 52 -8.85 2.84 -17.59
CA THR A 52 -8.57 3.90 -18.58
C THR A 52 -7.57 4.91 -18.04
N ARG A 53 -6.86 5.53 -18.96
CA ARG A 53 -5.95 6.64 -18.68
C ARG A 53 -6.12 7.71 -19.74
N ASP A 54 -6.61 8.87 -19.34
CA ASP A 54 -6.86 10.03 -20.21
C ASP A 54 -5.96 11.20 -19.82
N LYS A 55 -5.69 12.09 -20.78
CA LYS A 55 -4.95 13.32 -20.48
C LYS A 55 -5.81 14.25 -19.61
N HIS A 56 -5.20 14.85 -18.60
CA HIS A 56 -5.89 15.86 -17.78
C HIS A 56 -6.23 17.11 -18.61
N PRO A 57 -7.47 17.65 -18.54
CA PRO A 57 -7.88 18.78 -19.38
C PRO A 57 -7.14 20.08 -19.07
N ASN A 58 -6.68 20.27 -17.84
CA ASN A 58 -6.08 21.51 -17.36
C ASN A 58 -4.60 21.38 -16.94
N ALA A 59 -3.97 20.22 -17.16
CA ALA A 59 -2.60 20.00 -16.75
C ALA A 59 -1.89 18.98 -17.64
N ASP A 60 -0.80 19.39 -18.30
CA ASP A 60 -0.09 18.56 -19.27
C ASP A 60 0.62 17.35 -18.64
N LYS A 61 1.01 17.44 -17.38
CA LYS A 61 1.75 16.40 -16.66
C LYS A 61 0.85 15.45 -15.85
N LEU A 62 -0.46 15.69 -15.82
CA LEU A 62 -1.41 14.87 -15.09
C LEU A 62 -2.23 13.98 -16.04
N SER A 63 -2.63 12.84 -15.52
CA SER A 63 -3.56 11.91 -16.17
C SER A 63 -4.77 11.68 -15.28
N VAL A 64 -5.92 11.51 -15.90
CA VAL A 64 -7.16 11.11 -15.23
C VAL A 64 -7.36 9.62 -15.48
N CYS A 65 -7.36 8.84 -14.42
CA CYS A 65 -7.48 7.39 -14.50
C CYS A 65 -8.83 6.95 -13.92
N SER A 66 -9.44 5.97 -14.57
CA SER A 66 -10.54 5.18 -14.02
C SER A 66 -9.93 3.89 -13.49
N VAL A 67 -10.08 3.62 -12.20
CA VAL A 67 -9.42 2.49 -11.52
C VAL A 67 -10.47 1.63 -10.82
N ASP A 68 -10.51 0.35 -11.15
CA ASP A 68 -11.28 -0.64 -10.42
C ASP A 68 -10.53 -1.01 -9.14
N ILE A 69 -11.17 -0.85 -7.99
CA ILE A 69 -10.65 -1.20 -6.66
C ILE A 69 -11.49 -2.27 -5.97
N GLY A 70 -12.30 -3.02 -6.73
CA GLY A 70 -13.21 -4.02 -6.18
C GLY A 70 -14.49 -3.45 -5.57
N ALA A 71 -14.77 -2.16 -5.78
CA ALA A 71 -16.02 -1.50 -5.40
C ALA A 71 -17.09 -1.69 -6.47
N LYS A 72 -18.34 -1.21 -6.22
CA LYS A 72 -19.43 -1.30 -7.20
C LYS A 72 -19.14 -0.54 -8.49
N GLU A 73 -18.40 0.56 -8.40
CA GLU A 73 -18.03 1.41 -9.52
C GLU A 73 -16.54 1.75 -9.44
N PRO A 74 -15.88 1.89 -10.59
CA PRO A 74 -14.49 2.35 -10.62
C PRO A 74 -14.37 3.75 -10.02
N VAL A 75 -13.23 4.02 -9.40
CA VAL A 75 -12.91 5.33 -8.84
C VAL A 75 -12.08 6.15 -9.82
N GLN A 76 -12.34 7.45 -9.86
CA GLN A 76 -11.52 8.39 -10.63
C GLN A 76 -10.36 8.87 -9.78
N ILE A 77 -9.16 8.73 -10.31
CA ILE A 77 -7.91 9.14 -9.66
C ILE A 77 -7.08 9.97 -10.65
N VAL A 78 -6.63 11.11 -10.19
CA VAL A 78 -5.67 11.95 -10.94
C VAL A 78 -4.24 11.53 -10.55
N CYS A 79 -3.44 11.18 -11.53
CA CYS A 79 -2.08 10.68 -11.33
C CYS A 79 -1.07 11.52 -12.12
N GLY A 80 0.03 11.90 -11.47
CA GLY A 80 1.13 12.66 -12.08
C GLY A 80 2.29 11.81 -12.59
N ALA A 81 2.23 10.49 -12.41
CA ALA A 81 3.31 9.60 -12.83
C ALA A 81 3.32 9.38 -14.35
N ALA A 82 4.49 9.41 -14.94
CA ALA A 82 4.66 9.21 -16.38
C ALA A 82 4.44 7.75 -16.80
N ASN A 83 4.61 6.80 -15.89
CA ASN A 83 4.51 5.36 -16.16
C ASN A 83 3.09 4.79 -16.00
N VAL A 84 2.10 5.62 -15.65
CA VAL A 84 0.70 5.16 -15.55
C VAL A 84 0.12 4.89 -16.95
N ARG A 85 -0.54 3.75 -17.10
CA ARG A 85 -1.21 3.33 -18.34
C ARG A 85 -2.40 2.43 -18.05
N ALA A 86 -3.31 2.30 -18.99
CA ALA A 86 -4.42 1.35 -18.90
C ALA A 86 -3.91 -0.09 -18.92
N GLY A 87 -4.62 -0.98 -18.25
CA GLY A 87 -4.37 -2.43 -18.24
C GLY A 87 -3.39 -2.92 -17.19
N ILE A 88 -2.79 -2.03 -16.38
CA ILE A 88 -1.87 -2.41 -15.31
C ILE A 88 -2.57 -2.52 -13.95
N HIS A 89 -2.01 -3.34 -13.07
CA HIS A 89 -2.40 -3.39 -11.66
C HIS A 89 -1.46 -2.54 -10.82
N VAL A 90 -2.04 -1.81 -9.86
CA VAL A 90 -1.33 -0.82 -9.06
C VAL A 90 -1.80 -0.85 -7.61
N PRO A 91 -0.96 -0.47 -6.64
CA PRO A 91 -1.43 -0.22 -5.28
C PRO A 91 -2.19 1.11 -5.24
N VAL A 92 -3.41 1.07 -4.74
CA VAL A 92 -4.29 2.24 -4.60
C VAL A 92 -4.59 2.51 -3.15
N ALA A 93 -4.15 3.66 -2.66
CA ALA A 93 -4.59 4.18 -1.37
C ALA A 93 -5.99 4.77 -1.52
N THR A 94 -6.94 4.16 -0.82
CA THR A 94 -8.34 4.60 -0.80
C THR A 94 -8.52 5.84 0.08
N VAL A 95 -9.64 6.54 -0.08
CA VAL A 95 -9.96 7.66 0.80
C VAL A 95 -10.02 7.21 2.26
N GLY A 96 -9.29 7.91 3.12
CA GLY A 96 -9.10 7.55 4.55
C GLY A 96 -7.83 6.74 4.84
N ALA A 97 -7.14 6.23 3.82
CA ALA A 97 -5.85 5.57 4.00
C ALA A 97 -4.80 6.54 4.55
N VAL A 98 -3.91 6.02 5.39
CA VAL A 98 -2.77 6.76 5.93
C VAL A 98 -1.48 6.12 5.43
N LEU A 99 -0.59 6.94 4.89
CA LEU A 99 0.72 6.53 4.40
C LEU A 99 1.80 7.14 5.31
N PRO A 100 2.25 6.41 6.35
CA PRO A 100 3.17 6.97 7.36
C PRO A 100 4.53 7.36 6.77
N ALA A 101 4.99 6.66 5.72
CA ALA A 101 6.28 6.92 5.09
C ALA A 101 6.39 8.34 4.51
N VAL A 102 5.27 8.95 4.13
CA VAL A 102 5.19 10.30 3.56
C VAL A 102 4.30 11.23 4.38
N ASP A 103 3.87 10.79 5.57
CA ASP A 103 2.98 11.53 6.49
C ASP A 103 1.74 12.09 5.76
N LEU A 104 1.08 11.24 4.99
CA LEU A 104 -0.04 11.62 4.15
C LEU A 104 -1.30 10.82 4.49
N THR A 105 -2.40 11.53 4.70
CA THR A 105 -3.76 10.95 4.78
C THR A 105 -4.50 11.24 3.49
N ILE A 106 -5.01 10.20 2.85
CA ILE A 106 -5.71 10.29 1.58
C ILE A 106 -7.12 10.83 1.80
N LYS A 107 -7.44 11.91 1.09
CA LYS A 107 -8.75 12.56 1.12
C LYS A 107 -9.31 12.64 -0.29
N ALA A 108 -10.64 12.58 -0.39
CA ALA A 108 -11.32 12.97 -1.62
C ALA A 108 -11.06 14.47 -1.87
N GLY A 109 -10.73 14.81 -3.09
CA GLY A 109 -10.39 16.18 -3.45
C GLY A 109 -10.39 16.42 -4.95
N GLU A 110 -9.97 17.59 -5.34
CA GLU A 110 -9.83 17.98 -6.73
C GLU A 110 -8.41 18.41 -7.04
N LEU A 111 -7.90 17.96 -8.16
CA LEU A 111 -6.63 18.39 -8.71
C LEU A 111 -6.88 19.15 -10.01
N ARG A 112 -6.66 20.45 -9.98
CA ARG A 112 -6.92 21.36 -11.11
C ARG A 112 -8.32 21.24 -11.71
N GLY A 113 -9.34 21.13 -10.83
CA GLY A 113 -10.74 21.06 -11.21
C GLY A 113 -11.25 19.67 -11.61
N VAL A 114 -10.42 18.63 -11.45
CA VAL A 114 -10.83 17.22 -11.68
C VAL A 114 -10.80 16.45 -10.38
N ALA A 115 -11.92 15.79 -10.07
CA ALA A 115 -12.07 15.01 -8.85
C ALA A 115 -11.10 13.82 -8.82
N SER A 116 -10.50 13.60 -7.64
CA SER A 116 -9.61 12.46 -7.37
C SER A 116 -10.01 11.81 -6.03
N ASN A 117 -10.41 10.55 -6.09
CA ASN A 117 -10.94 9.80 -4.95
C ASN A 117 -10.02 8.65 -4.56
N GLY A 118 -8.75 8.97 -4.36
CA GLY A 118 -7.70 8.04 -4.01
C GLY A 118 -6.35 8.46 -4.58
N MET A 119 -5.35 7.64 -4.36
CA MET A 119 -4.00 7.85 -4.88
C MET A 119 -3.40 6.53 -5.34
N ILE A 120 -2.81 6.52 -6.53
CA ILE A 120 -1.98 5.42 -6.99
C ILE A 120 -0.59 5.59 -6.38
N CYS A 121 -0.13 4.60 -5.64
CA CYS A 121 1.09 4.70 -4.84
C CYS A 121 2.34 4.24 -5.59
N SER A 122 3.46 4.85 -5.24
CA SER A 122 4.80 4.37 -5.55
C SER A 122 5.33 3.46 -4.42
N LEU A 123 6.42 2.76 -4.66
CA LEU A 123 7.07 1.94 -3.62
C LEU A 123 7.63 2.79 -2.48
N SER A 124 8.10 4.01 -2.76
CA SER A 124 8.60 4.91 -1.73
C SER A 124 7.50 5.47 -0.84
N GLU A 125 6.31 5.72 -1.39
CA GLU A 125 5.14 6.15 -0.60
C GLU A 125 4.62 5.05 0.33
N LEU A 126 4.86 3.79 -0.02
CA LEU A 126 4.59 2.63 0.86
C LEU A 126 5.74 2.35 1.84
N GLY A 127 6.83 3.11 1.79
CA GLY A 127 8.00 2.91 2.65
C GLY A 127 8.82 1.65 2.34
N LEU A 128 8.69 1.11 1.11
CA LEU A 128 9.39 -0.09 0.66
C LEU A 128 10.76 0.21 0.07
N THR A 129 10.91 1.40 -0.50
CA THR A 129 12.18 1.91 -1.05
C THR A 129 12.42 3.35 -0.61
N ALA A 130 13.66 3.78 -0.59
CA ALA A 130 14.00 5.18 -0.29
C ALA A 130 13.54 6.14 -1.40
N GLU A 131 13.63 5.71 -2.65
CA GLU A 131 13.24 6.48 -3.82
C GLU A 131 12.50 5.60 -4.84
N SER A 132 11.65 6.23 -5.65
CA SER A 132 10.97 5.57 -6.77
C SER A 132 10.77 6.55 -7.92
N SER A 133 10.86 6.07 -9.16
CA SER A 133 10.77 6.87 -10.38
C SER A 133 9.36 6.92 -10.98
N GLY A 134 8.34 6.62 -10.20
CA GLY A 134 6.94 6.58 -10.63
C GLY A 134 6.10 5.70 -9.73
N ILE A 135 4.88 5.39 -10.16
CA ILE A 135 4.01 4.47 -9.44
C ILE A 135 4.54 3.04 -9.46
N ALA A 136 4.17 2.25 -8.45
CA ALA A 136 4.42 0.83 -8.46
C ALA A 136 3.50 0.14 -9.47
N ILE A 137 4.06 -0.76 -10.27
CA ILE A 137 3.32 -1.62 -11.19
C ILE A 137 3.44 -3.05 -10.66
N LEU A 138 2.32 -3.67 -10.32
CA LEU A 138 2.34 -4.97 -9.63
C LEU A 138 2.84 -6.09 -10.51
N GLU A 139 2.65 -6.01 -11.83
CA GLU A 139 3.22 -6.94 -12.81
C GLU A 139 4.75 -7.00 -12.79
N ASP A 140 5.40 -5.91 -12.38
CA ASP A 140 6.86 -5.84 -12.23
C ASP A 140 7.34 -6.48 -10.92
N SER A 141 6.46 -6.57 -9.92
CA SER A 141 6.77 -7.07 -8.57
C SER A 141 6.41 -8.54 -8.39
N THR A 142 5.39 -9.04 -9.07
CA THR A 142 4.92 -10.42 -8.93
C THR A 142 4.34 -10.97 -10.23
N LYS A 143 4.41 -12.30 -10.39
CA LYS A 143 3.78 -13.01 -11.51
C LYS A 143 2.30 -13.31 -11.26
N GLU A 144 1.91 -13.39 -9.99
CA GLU A 144 0.53 -13.66 -9.57
C GLU A 144 -0.05 -12.39 -8.93
N ILE A 145 -0.93 -11.74 -9.67
CA ILE A 145 -1.61 -10.53 -9.19
C ILE A 145 -2.81 -10.96 -8.34
N PRO A 146 -2.90 -10.53 -7.08
CA PRO A 146 -4.09 -10.78 -6.26
C PRO A 146 -5.34 -10.14 -6.88
N ALA A 147 -6.52 -10.62 -6.46
CA ALA A 147 -7.79 -10.05 -6.91
C ALA A 147 -7.87 -8.55 -6.59
N VAL A 148 -8.48 -7.79 -7.50
CA VAL A 148 -8.74 -6.36 -7.31
C VAL A 148 -9.53 -6.13 -6.00
N GLY A 149 -9.11 -5.13 -5.23
CA GLY A 149 -9.68 -4.83 -3.91
C GLY A 149 -9.02 -5.57 -2.74
N THR A 150 -8.12 -6.53 -3.00
CA THR A 150 -7.35 -7.20 -1.96
C THR A 150 -6.33 -6.24 -1.35
N PRO A 151 -6.15 -6.21 0.00
CA PRO A 151 -5.09 -5.44 0.62
C PRO A 151 -3.71 -5.83 0.09
N VAL A 152 -2.84 -4.85 -0.16
CA VAL A 152 -1.50 -5.09 -0.71
C VAL A 152 -0.49 -5.57 0.34
N ALA A 153 -0.86 -5.57 1.62
CA ALA A 153 0.05 -5.90 2.73
C ALA A 153 0.77 -7.24 2.51
N ALA A 154 0.03 -8.32 2.27
CA ALA A 154 0.60 -9.65 2.05
C ALA A 154 1.51 -9.72 0.81
N LEU A 155 1.19 -8.96 -0.24
CA LEU A 155 1.99 -8.93 -1.47
C LEU A 155 3.40 -8.38 -1.24
N PHE A 156 3.54 -7.45 -0.32
CA PHE A 156 4.80 -6.77 -0.02
C PHE A 156 5.42 -7.20 1.32
N GLY A 157 4.88 -8.24 1.96
CA GLY A 157 5.35 -8.68 3.28
C GLY A 157 5.12 -7.65 4.38
N LEU A 158 4.07 -6.84 4.23
CA LEU A 158 3.66 -5.82 5.21
C LEU A 158 2.56 -6.31 6.16
N ASP A 159 2.21 -7.59 6.10
CA ASP A 159 1.25 -8.24 7.01
C ASP A 159 1.93 -8.88 8.23
N ASP A 160 3.10 -8.39 8.60
CA ASP A 160 3.98 -8.92 9.64
C ASP A 160 4.29 -7.86 10.70
N ALA A 161 4.88 -8.29 11.79
CA ALA A 161 5.46 -7.44 12.83
C ALA A 161 6.92 -7.86 13.11
N VAL A 162 7.73 -6.87 13.48
CA VAL A 162 9.17 -7.05 13.72
C VAL A 162 9.58 -6.47 15.07
#